data_0aa89cc0efea7fb65a4cc6481c811535
#
_entry.id   0aa89cc0efea7fb65a4cc6481c811535
#
_cell.length_a   1.000
_cell.length_b   1.000
_cell.length_c   1.000
_cell.angle_alpha   90.00
_cell.angle_beta   90.00
_cell.angle_gamma   90.00
#
_symmetry.space_group_name_H-M   'P 1'
#
loop_
_entity.id
_entity.type
_entity.pdbx_description
1 polymer ?
#
loop_
_entity_poly.entity_id
_entity_poly.type
_entity_poly.pdbx_seq_one_letter_code
_entity_poly.pdbx_strand_id
1 'polypeptide(L)'
;MKNKFLLASVTFLSVVSLFACTSPKKESSKSSAPSSSTNVAKETTKSSSKVKEEISDHDKSFAETKRIGSADQGYVNIPSDWVKYTNEEGGDNIQYSDKSVDNAIILNATTRERAGVAEEEDFNEVMAQRFENDLNEINKVVKSWRSTSKVGGNVAIQLNMILKSGRYVTCWFFQIDGKLYYIACLGDEKTLAQLTSYVEDTWSLDGTGAVTD
;
A
#
# COMPACT_ATOMS: atom_id res chain seq x y z
N MET A 1 -5.00 -44.73 0.62
CA MET A 1 -5.20 -43.70 -0.39
C MET A 1 -4.45 -42.46 0.10
N LYS A 2 -3.37 -42.10 -0.59
CA LYS A 2 -2.49 -41.00 -0.18
C LYS A 2 -3.05 -39.71 -0.78
N ASN A 3 -3.70 -38.87 0.03
CA ASN A 3 -4.15 -37.55 -0.38
C ASN A 3 -2.93 -36.65 -0.63
N LYS A 4 -2.64 -36.41 -1.89
CA LYS A 4 -1.73 -35.36 -2.30
C LYS A 4 -2.51 -34.03 -2.17
N PHE A 5 -2.39 -33.37 -1.04
CA PHE A 5 -2.70 -31.95 -0.94
C PHE A 5 -1.69 -31.21 -1.79
N LEU A 6 -2.09 -30.85 -3.00
CA LEU A 6 -1.44 -29.79 -3.76
C LEU A 6 -1.73 -28.49 -3.00
N LEU A 7 -0.75 -28.07 -2.19
CA LEU A 7 -0.70 -26.68 -1.72
C LEU A 7 -0.57 -25.80 -2.96
N ALA A 8 -1.69 -25.24 -3.38
CA ALA A 8 -1.68 -24.07 -4.22
C ALA A 8 -1.16 -22.92 -3.33
N SER A 9 0.17 -22.80 -3.24
CA SER A 9 0.80 -21.62 -2.71
C SER A 9 0.37 -20.46 -3.60
N VAL A 10 -0.66 -19.74 -3.18
CA VAL A 10 -0.95 -18.42 -3.71
C VAL A 10 0.28 -17.60 -3.34
N THR A 11 1.14 -17.37 -4.33
CA THR A 11 2.40 -16.66 -4.15
C THR A 11 2.13 -15.21 -3.84
N PHE A 12 1.82 -14.89 -2.58
CA PHE A 12 1.85 -13.53 -2.03
C PHE A 12 3.28 -12.96 -1.98
N LEU A 13 4.28 -13.79 -2.25
CA LEU A 13 5.70 -13.46 -2.14
C LEU A 13 6.20 -12.41 -3.13
N SER A 14 5.46 -12.13 -4.20
CA SER A 14 5.91 -11.18 -5.23
C SER A 14 5.98 -9.71 -4.77
N VAL A 15 5.25 -9.35 -3.71
CA VAL A 15 5.31 -7.98 -3.14
C VAL A 15 6.65 -7.70 -2.47
N VAL A 16 7.38 -8.75 -2.11
CA VAL A 16 8.57 -8.66 -1.25
C VAL A 16 9.87 -8.48 -2.01
N SER A 17 9.92 -8.90 -3.27
CA SER A 17 11.13 -8.83 -4.09
C SER A 17 11.58 -7.40 -4.39
N LEU A 18 10.69 -6.43 -4.32
CA LEU A 18 11.00 -5.01 -4.55
C LEU A 18 11.91 -4.38 -3.48
N PHE A 19 12.15 -5.08 -2.35
CA PHE A 19 12.85 -4.50 -1.20
C PHE A 19 14.33 -4.85 -1.10
N ALA A 20 14.87 -5.65 -2.01
CA ALA A 20 16.22 -6.19 -1.86
C ALA A 20 17.36 -5.28 -2.36
N CYS A 21 17.07 -4.13 -2.99
CA CYS A 21 18.06 -3.36 -3.73
C CYS A 21 18.40 -1.96 -3.22
N THR A 22 18.24 -1.65 -1.92
CA THR A 22 18.84 -0.41 -1.40
C THR A 22 19.53 -0.63 -0.08
N SER A 23 20.82 -1.02 -0.15
CA SER A 23 21.77 -0.82 0.94
C SER A 23 22.57 0.44 0.64
N PRO A 24 22.47 1.51 1.40
CA PRO A 24 23.47 2.54 1.41
C PRO A 24 24.59 2.14 2.37
N LYS A 25 25.76 1.95 1.82
CA LYS A 25 27.03 1.83 2.51
C LYS A 25 27.53 3.23 2.86
N LYS A 26 27.85 3.50 4.16
CA LYS A 26 29.04 4.17 4.72
C LYS A 26 28.73 4.72 6.09
N GLU A 27 29.37 4.17 7.09
CA GLU A 27 30.65 4.56 7.74
C GLU A 27 30.77 6.04 8.13
N SER A 28 30.83 6.20 9.43
CA SER A 28 31.95 6.60 10.25
C SER A 28 31.87 7.97 10.90
N SER A 29 31.80 7.90 12.20
CA SER A 29 32.64 8.47 13.23
C SER A 29 32.32 9.85 13.84
N LYS A 30 32.22 9.74 15.19
CA LYS A 30 32.74 10.56 16.29
C LYS A 30 32.01 11.82 16.70
N SER A 31 31.43 11.69 17.89
CA SER A 31 31.85 12.28 19.17
C SER A 31 31.53 13.76 19.41
N SER A 32 30.71 14.00 20.35
CA SER A 32 30.83 14.69 21.61
C SER A 32 29.61 15.59 21.93
N ALA A 33 29.00 15.26 23.05
CA ALA A 33 28.19 16.17 23.86
C ALA A 33 29.14 17.05 24.75
N PRO A 34 28.68 17.97 25.62
CA PRO A 34 27.31 18.38 25.95
C PRO A 34 27.17 19.94 26.14
N SER A 35 25.97 20.39 26.45
CA SER A 35 25.70 21.34 27.53
C SER A 35 24.61 22.38 27.21
N SER A 36 23.54 22.25 27.93
CA SER A 36 22.68 23.15 28.70
C SER A 36 22.63 24.65 28.34
N SER A 37 21.42 25.20 28.21
CA SER A 37 20.71 25.96 29.24
C SER A 37 19.54 26.78 28.66
N THR A 38 18.42 26.62 29.26
CA THR A 38 17.38 27.51 29.80
C THR A 38 17.33 28.98 29.32
N ASN A 39 16.14 29.41 28.86
CA ASN A 39 15.22 30.44 29.40
C ASN A 39 14.25 30.90 28.33
N VAL A 40 12.96 30.71 28.57
CA VAL A 40 11.89 31.50 29.18
C VAL A 40 11.54 32.82 28.46
N ALA A 41 10.27 32.80 28.06
CA ALA A 41 9.23 33.85 28.05
C ALA A 41 9.10 34.81 26.87
N LYS A 42 7.95 34.77 26.29
CA LYS A 42 6.81 35.70 26.36
C LYS A 42 6.53 36.63 25.16
N GLU A 43 5.31 36.52 24.75
CA GLU A 43 4.37 37.49 24.18
C GLU A 43 4.42 37.95 22.73
N THR A 44 3.37 37.53 22.08
CA THR A 44 2.33 38.28 21.32
C THR A 44 2.78 39.36 20.32
N THR A 45 2.48 39.20 19.04
CA THR A 45 1.60 40.11 18.32
C THR A 45 1.21 39.57 16.93
N LYS A 46 -0.07 39.74 16.56
CA LYS A 46 -0.69 39.51 15.26
C LYS A 46 0.09 40.18 14.13
N SER A 47 0.37 39.45 13.07
CA SER A 47 0.42 40.05 11.75
C SER A 47 -0.03 39.02 10.72
N SER A 48 -1.17 39.35 10.10
CA SER A 48 -1.71 38.68 8.93
C SER A 48 -0.76 38.95 7.76
N SER A 49 0.00 37.94 7.35
CA SER A 49 0.65 37.95 6.06
C SER A 49 0.23 36.69 5.29
N LYS A 50 -0.40 36.91 4.14
CA LYS A 50 -0.67 35.90 3.13
C LYS A 50 0.60 35.10 2.87
N VAL A 51 0.71 33.92 3.44
CA VAL A 51 1.66 32.91 3.00
C VAL A 51 1.12 32.41 1.67
N LYS A 52 1.76 32.79 0.58
CA LYS A 52 1.69 32.06 -0.67
C LYS A 52 2.32 30.69 -0.37
N GLU A 53 1.51 29.67 -0.17
CA GLU A 53 1.98 28.29 -0.15
C GLU A 53 2.68 28.02 -1.48
N GLU A 54 3.99 27.92 -1.46
CA GLU A 54 4.73 27.27 -2.52
C GLU A 54 4.37 25.79 -2.44
N ILE A 55 3.44 25.39 -3.30
CA ILE A 55 3.12 23.98 -3.53
C ILE A 55 4.43 23.35 -4.03
N SER A 56 5.00 22.47 -3.23
CA SER A 56 6.21 21.74 -3.59
C SER A 56 5.96 20.93 -4.86
N ASP A 57 6.99 20.70 -5.66
CA ASP A 57 6.86 19.92 -6.91
C ASP A 57 6.27 18.52 -6.68
N HIS A 58 6.40 17.99 -5.44
CA HIS A 58 5.77 16.75 -5.02
C HIS A 58 4.24 16.84 -4.92
N ASP A 59 3.69 17.99 -4.52
CA ASP A 59 2.23 18.20 -4.43
C ASP A 59 1.60 18.37 -5.82
N LYS A 60 2.40 18.76 -6.84
CA LYS A 60 1.91 18.89 -8.21
C LYS A 60 1.77 17.54 -8.93
N SER A 61 2.57 16.51 -8.58
CA SER A 61 2.50 15.20 -9.23
C SER A 61 1.21 14.45 -8.93
N PHE A 62 0.55 14.75 -7.81
CA PHE A 62 -0.73 14.17 -7.43
C PHE A 62 -1.96 14.96 -7.93
N ALA A 63 -1.76 16.11 -8.58
CA ALA A 63 -2.85 16.89 -9.15
C ALA A 63 -3.48 16.22 -10.40
N GLU A 64 -2.70 15.39 -11.10
CA GLU A 64 -3.15 14.63 -12.26
C GLU A 64 -3.17 13.13 -11.94
N THR A 65 -4.28 12.49 -12.25
CA THR A 65 -4.44 11.04 -12.05
C THR A 65 -4.75 10.35 -13.36
N LYS A 66 -4.42 9.07 -13.43
CA LYS A 66 -4.90 8.14 -14.45
C LYS A 66 -5.63 6.99 -13.77
N ARG A 67 -6.61 6.43 -14.47
CA ARG A 67 -7.37 5.29 -14.00
C ARG A 67 -6.73 4.01 -14.51
N ILE A 68 -6.38 3.09 -13.62
CA ILE A 68 -5.75 1.81 -13.94
C ILE A 68 -6.57 0.67 -13.36
N GLY A 69 -6.43 -0.53 -13.93
CA GLY A 69 -7.10 -1.72 -13.43
C GLY A 69 -7.49 -2.67 -14.54
N SER A 70 -8.37 -3.61 -14.20
CA SER A 70 -9.02 -4.52 -15.13
C SER A 70 -10.42 -4.89 -14.63
N ALA A 71 -11.21 -5.51 -15.49
CA ALA A 71 -12.53 -6.03 -15.11
C ALA A 71 -12.45 -7.07 -13.98
N ASP A 72 -11.32 -7.77 -13.87
CA ASP A 72 -11.13 -8.81 -12.86
C ASP A 72 -10.69 -8.28 -11.50
N GLN A 73 -9.87 -7.22 -11.44
CA GLN A 73 -9.32 -6.67 -10.19
C GLN A 73 -9.99 -5.36 -9.76
N GLY A 74 -10.89 -4.83 -10.59
CA GLY A 74 -11.44 -3.49 -10.42
C GLY A 74 -10.46 -2.40 -10.89
N TYR A 75 -10.89 -1.16 -10.78
CA TYR A 75 -10.17 0.01 -11.28
C TYR A 75 -10.01 1.06 -10.18
N VAL A 76 -8.89 1.79 -10.23
CA VAL A 76 -8.56 2.83 -9.25
C VAL A 76 -7.81 3.97 -9.94
N ASN A 77 -7.90 5.17 -9.41
CA ASN A 77 -7.08 6.29 -9.86
C ASN A 77 -5.73 6.28 -9.11
N ILE A 78 -4.66 6.53 -9.86
CA ILE A 78 -3.29 6.67 -9.34
C ILE A 78 -2.63 7.91 -9.93
N PRO A 79 -1.49 8.39 -9.41
CA PRO A 79 -0.75 9.47 -10.05
C PRO A 79 -0.44 9.15 -11.52
N SER A 80 -0.61 10.14 -12.40
CA SER A 80 -0.50 9.95 -13.87
C SER A 80 0.89 9.54 -14.32
N ASP A 81 1.94 9.93 -13.59
CA ASP A 81 3.35 9.66 -13.89
C ASP A 81 3.84 8.28 -13.43
N TRP A 82 3.01 7.52 -12.68
CA TRP A 82 3.35 6.16 -12.26
C TRP A 82 3.39 5.21 -13.45
N VAL A 83 4.30 4.27 -13.40
CA VAL A 83 4.53 3.29 -14.48
C VAL A 83 4.09 1.90 -14.07
N LYS A 84 3.62 1.15 -15.06
CA LYS A 84 3.29 -0.26 -14.87
C LYS A 84 4.56 -1.03 -14.57
N TYR A 85 4.50 -1.84 -13.53
CA TYR A 85 5.55 -2.74 -13.15
C TYR A 85 5.08 -4.18 -13.38
N THR A 86 5.84 -4.92 -14.17
CA THR A 86 5.58 -6.34 -14.41
C THR A 86 6.60 -7.16 -13.65
N ASN A 87 6.14 -7.95 -12.69
CA ASN A 87 6.96 -8.95 -12.03
C ASN A 87 6.54 -10.32 -12.56
N GLU A 88 7.47 -11.07 -13.13
CA GLU A 88 7.21 -12.42 -13.67
C GLU A 88 6.65 -13.38 -12.61
N GLU A 89 7.01 -13.16 -11.33
CA GLU A 89 6.50 -13.93 -10.20
C GLU A 89 5.17 -13.42 -9.67
N GLY A 90 4.70 -12.26 -10.13
CA GLY A 90 3.51 -11.56 -9.62
C GLY A 90 2.17 -12.15 -10.07
N GLY A 91 2.17 -13.11 -10.97
CA GLY A 91 0.95 -13.71 -11.51
C GLY A 91 0.07 -12.67 -12.21
N ASP A 92 -1.25 -12.74 -11.95
CA ASP A 92 -2.26 -11.86 -12.58
C ASP A 92 -2.37 -10.48 -11.91
N ASN A 93 -1.46 -10.12 -10.99
CA ASN A 93 -1.51 -8.86 -10.27
C ASN A 93 -1.29 -7.66 -11.20
N ILE A 94 -2.07 -6.60 -11.01
CA ILE A 94 -1.81 -5.30 -11.65
C ILE A 94 -0.97 -4.47 -10.68
N GLN A 95 0.20 -4.03 -11.14
CA GLN A 95 1.17 -3.33 -10.31
C GLN A 95 1.63 -2.05 -11.00
N TYR A 96 1.64 -0.95 -10.24
CA TYR A 96 2.19 0.33 -10.66
C TYR A 96 3.08 0.89 -9.56
N SER A 97 4.10 1.63 -9.97
CA SER A 97 5.00 2.31 -9.05
C SER A 97 5.40 3.68 -9.58
N ASP A 98 5.89 4.52 -8.68
CA ASP A 98 6.64 5.69 -9.07
C ASP A 98 7.96 5.28 -9.78
N LYS A 99 8.66 6.23 -10.38
CA LYS A 99 9.91 5.98 -11.13
C LYS A 99 11.05 5.48 -10.22
N SER A 100 11.01 5.79 -8.93
CA SER A 100 12.00 5.35 -7.96
C SER A 100 11.75 3.93 -7.45
N VAL A 101 10.56 3.38 -7.72
CA VAL A 101 10.07 2.11 -7.17
C VAL A 101 9.97 2.13 -5.63
N ASP A 102 9.94 3.32 -5.06
CA ASP A 102 9.81 3.50 -3.63
C ASP A 102 8.35 3.43 -3.16
N ASN A 103 7.44 3.83 -4.03
CA ASN A 103 6.01 3.79 -3.78
C ASN A 103 5.33 2.91 -4.82
N ALA A 104 4.40 2.07 -4.40
CA ALA A 104 3.73 1.12 -5.27
C ALA A 104 2.28 0.88 -4.87
N ILE A 105 1.47 0.49 -5.85
CA ILE A 105 0.13 -0.03 -5.66
C ILE A 105 -0.03 -1.35 -6.40
N ILE A 106 -0.76 -2.28 -5.79
CA ILE A 106 -1.04 -3.60 -6.31
C ILE A 106 -2.54 -3.84 -6.21
N LEU A 107 -3.16 -4.27 -7.31
CA LEU A 107 -4.53 -4.74 -7.33
C LEU A 107 -4.55 -6.22 -7.63
N ASN A 108 -5.37 -6.96 -6.90
CA ASN A 108 -5.63 -8.37 -7.17
C ASN A 108 -7.04 -8.76 -6.74
N ALA A 109 -7.49 -9.90 -7.23
CA ALA A 109 -8.74 -10.50 -6.82
C ALA A 109 -8.65 -12.03 -6.88
N THR A 110 -9.39 -12.69 -5.99
CA THR A 110 -9.40 -14.15 -5.91
C THR A 110 -10.77 -14.66 -5.46
N THR A 111 -11.07 -15.91 -5.74
CA THR A 111 -12.24 -16.59 -5.20
C THR A 111 -11.86 -17.38 -3.95
N ARG A 112 -12.85 -17.68 -3.11
CA ARG A 112 -12.69 -18.51 -1.92
C ARG A 112 -12.07 -19.87 -2.25
N GLU A 113 -12.55 -20.51 -3.30
CA GLU A 113 -12.04 -21.80 -3.78
C GLU A 113 -10.54 -21.70 -4.16
N ARG A 114 -10.19 -20.70 -5.00
CA ARG A 114 -8.78 -20.48 -5.42
C ARG A 114 -7.87 -20.17 -4.24
N ALA A 115 -8.36 -19.45 -3.24
CA ALA A 115 -7.63 -19.14 -2.03
C ALA A 115 -7.59 -20.31 -1.02
N GLY A 116 -8.38 -21.37 -1.22
CA GLY A 116 -8.47 -22.50 -0.29
C GLY A 116 -8.95 -22.07 1.11
N VAL A 117 -9.98 -21.24 1.16
CA VAL A 117 -10.62 -20.76 2.39
C VAL A 117 -11.96 -21.45 2.54
N ALA A 118 -12.23 -22.05 3.72
CA ALA A 118 -13.46 -22.77 3.97
C ALA A 118 -14.68 -21.82 4.02
N GLU A 119 -15.88 -22.36 3.71
CA GLU A 119 -17.10 -21.54 3.61
C GLU A 119 -17.48 -20.87 4.94
N GLU A 120 -17.18 -21.53 6.06
CA GLU A 120 -17.48 -21.05 7.42
C GLU A 120 -16.50 -19.99 7.92
N GLU A 121 -15.37 -19.77 7.25
CA GLU A 121 -14.36 -18.79 7.65
C GLU A 121 -14.69 -17.38 7.09
N ASP A 122 -14.32 -16.34 7.83
CA ASP A 122 -14.36 -14.97 7.29
C ASP A 122 -13.24 -14.79 6.25
N PHE A 123 -13.64 -14.68 4.98
CA PHE A 123 -12.70 -14.63 3.86
C PHE A 123 -11.79 -13.41 3.92
N ASN A 124 -12.33 -12.23 4.29
CA ASN A 124 -11.52 -11.02 4.40
C ASN A 124 -10.48 -11.16 5.51
N GLU A 125 -10.90 -11.69 6.67
CA GLU A 125 -10.04 -11.85 7.83
C GLU A 125 -8.93 -12.87 7.58
N VAL A 126 -9.27 -14.02 6.97
CA VAL A 126 -8.28 -15.07 6.64
C VAL A 126 -7.23 -14.53 5.68
N MET A 127 -7.65 -13.77 4.66
CA MET A 127 -6.70 -13.24 3.68
C MET A 127 -5.84 -12.12 4.28
N ALA A 128 -6.42 -11.25 5.11
CA ALA A 128 -5.65 -10.23 5.83
C ALA A 128 -4.61 -10.88 6.77
N GLN A 129 -4.99 -11.94 7.49
CA GLN A 129 -4.09 -12.67 8.37
C GLN A 129 -2.96 -13.36 7.61
N ARG A 130 -3.26 -13.99 6.48
CA ARG A 130 -2.23 -14.62 5.62
C ARG A 130 -1.22 -13.59 5.12
N PHE A 131 -1.70 -12.46 4.62
CA PHE A 131 -0.84 -11.37 4.14
C PHE A 131 0.07 -10.82 5.26
N GLU A 132 -0.48 -10.62 6.46
CA GLU A 132 0.30 -10.20 7.63
C GLU A 132 1.35 -11.23 8.02
N ASN A 133 0.99 -12.52 8.03
CA ASN A 133 1.91 -13.61 8.36
C ASN A 133 3.06 -13.70 7.36
N ASP A 134 2.78 -13.65 6.06
CA ASP A 134 3.81 -13.71 5.01
C ASP A 134 4.84 -12.59 5.16
N LEU A 135 4.40 -11.37 5.48
CA LEU A 135 5.32 -10.25 5.74
C LEU A 135 6.08 -10.40 7.06
N ASN A 136 5.49 -11.01 8.08
CA ASN A 136 6.16 -11.30 9.35
C ASN A 136 7.22 -12.41 9.20
N GLU A 137 6.94 -13.47 8.43
CA GLU A 137 7.88 -14.58 8.19
C GLU A 137 9.19 -14.09 7.58
N ILE A 138 9.12 -13.13 6.68
CA ILE A 138 10.31 -12.49 6.13
C ILE A 138 10.89 -11.40 7.04
N ASN A 139 10.38 -11.32 8.29
CA ASN A 139 10.87 -10.45 9.36
C ASN A 139 10.95 -8.96 8.98
N LYS A 140 9.99 -8.48 8.20
CA LYS A 140 9.96 -7.10 7.71
C LYS A 140 9.06 -6.17 8.53
N VAL A 141 8.10 -6.69 9.30
CA VAL A 141 7.12 -5.88 10.04
C VAL A 141 7.65 -5.47 11.41
N VAL A 142 7.48 -4.20 11.76
CA VAL A 142 7.73 -3.64 13.11
C VAL A 142 6.44 -3.52 13.88
N LYS A 143 5.37 -3.11 13.20
CA LYS A 143 4.05 -2.89 13.80
C LYS A 143 2.97 -3.16 12.77
N SER A 144 1.88 -3.80 13.20
CA SER A 144 0.67 -3.95 12.41
C SER A 144 -0.57 -3.59 13.24
N TRP A 145 -1.61 -3.12 12.57
CA TRP A 145 -2.94 -2.91 13.17
C TRP A 145 -4.01 -2.99 12.08
N ARG A 146 -5.22 -3.30 12.50
CA ARG A 146 -6.39 -3.38 11.61
C ARG A 146 -7.41 -2.32 11.95
N SER A 147 -8.14 -1.89 10.95
CA SER A 147 -9.28 -0.99 11.03
C SER A 147 -10.34 -1.39 10.00
N THR A 148 -11.53 -0.86 10.17
CA THR A 148 -12.58 -0.96 9.16
C THR A 148 -12.58 0.32 8.35
N SER A 149 -12.61 0.20 7.01
CA SER A 149 -12.76 1.32 6.10
C SER A 149 -13.78 1.00 5.01
N LYS A 150 -13.90 1.87 4.02
CA LYS A 150 -14.73 1.64 2.84
C LYS A 150 -13.92 1.89 1.58
N VAL A 151 -14.05 0.98 0.62
CA VAL A 151 -13.43 1.07 -0.70
C VAL A 151 -14.54 1.06 -1.75
N GLY A 152 -14.72 2.15 -2.48
CA GLY A 152 -15.80 2.29 -3.44
C GLY A 152 -17.19 2.00 -2.84
N GLY A 153 -17.40 2.37 -1.57
CA GLY A 153 -18.64 2.10 -0.83
C GLY A 153 -18.73 0.72 -0.15
N ASN A 154 -17.82 -0.22 -0.45
CA ASN A 154 -17.80 -1.56 0.15
C ASN A 154 -17.03 -1.55 1.47
N VAL A 155 -17.57 -2.22 2.49
CA VAL A 155 -16.88 -2.37 3.78
C VAL A 155 -15.66 -3.26 3.60
N ALA A 156 -14.50 -2.78 4.06
CA ALA A 156 -13.22 -3.45 3.94
C ALA A 156 -12.52 -3.60 5.30
N ILE A 157 -11.78 -4.69 5.46
CA ILE A 157 -10.73 -4.77 6.47
C ILE A 157 -9.52 -4.02 5.92
N GLN A 158 -9.07 -3.01 6.65
CA GLN A 158 -7.85 -2.28 6.34
C GLN A 158 -6.74 -2.75 7.28
N LEU A 159 -5.72 -3.39 6.72
CA LEU A 159 -4.51 -3.81 7.42
C LEU A 159 -3.42 -2.79 7.17
N ASN A 160 -2.89 -2.21 8.25
CA ASN A 160 -1.82 -1.22 8.20
C ASN A 160 -0.57 -1.77 8.85
N MET A 161 0.60 -1.52 8.27
CA MET A 161 1.87 -2.00 8.78
C MET A 161 2.97 -0.96 8.62
N ILE A 162 3.91 -0.99 9.56
CA ILE A 162 5.18 -0.28 9.47
C ILE A 162 6.27 -1.32 9.31
N LEU A 163 7.08 -1.17 8.26
CA LEU A 163 8.18 -2.08 7.97
C LEU A 163 9.48 -1.62 8.66
N LYS A 164 10.41 -2.53 8.85
CA LYS A 164 11.76 -2.23 9.38
C LYS A 164 12.55 -1.23 8.53
N SER A 165 12.20 -1.10 7.25
CA SER A 165 12.74 -0.08 6.35
C SER A 165 12.26 1.34 6.65
N GLY A 166 11.28 1.51 7.55
CA GLY A 166 10.58 2.77 7.79
C GLY A 166 9.43 3.05 6.82
N ARG A 167 9.19 2.16 5.87
CA ARG A 167 8.06 2.28 4.92
C ARG A 167 6.76 1.82 5.56
N TYR A 168 5.67 2.29 5.01
CA TYR A 168 4.32 1.93 5.38
C TYR A 168 3.69 1.04 4.33
N VAL A 169 2.83 0.13 4.77
CA VAL A 169 1.97 -0.69 3.91
C VAL A 169 0.54 -0.54 4.40
N THR A 170 -0.38 -0.32 3.49
CA THR A 170 -1.83 -0.38 3.76
C THR A 170 -2.47 -1.31 2.75
N CYS A 171 -3.24 -2.28 3.24
CA CYS A 171 -3.95 -3.23 2.42
C CYS A 171 -5.44 -3.22 2.77
N TRP A 172 -6.30 -3.33 1.76
CA TRP A 172 -7.74 -3.47 1.92
C TRP A 172 -8.19 -4.83 1.40
N PHE A 173 -9.04 -5.49 2.17
CA PHE A 173 -9.66 -6.77 1.82
C PHE A 173 -11.17 -6.62 1.92
N PHE A 174 -11.88 -6.84 0.83
CA PHE A 174 -13.34 -6.72 0.76
C PHE A 174 -13.91 -7.65 -0.31
N GLN A 175 -15.21 -7.96 -0.21
CA GLN A 175 -15.88 -8.89 -1.10
C GLN A 175 -17.00 -8.21 -1.86
N ILE A 176 -17.17 -8.60 -3.12
CA ILE A 176 -18.34 -8.32 -3.96
C ILE A 176 -18.69 -9.62 -4.66
N ASP A 177 -19.95 -10.05 -4.53
CA ASP A 177 -20.50 -11.25 -5.16
C ASP A 177 -19.65 -12.52 -4.95
N GLY A 178 -19.13 -12.69 -3.72
CA GLY A 178 -18.33 -13.84 -3.34
C GLY A 178 -16.87 -13.82 -3.83
N LYS A 179 -16.47 -12.83 -4.60
CA LYS A 179 -15.09 -12.60 -5.01
C LYS A 179 -14.43 -11.60 -4.06
N LEU A 180 -13.26 -11.95 -3.58
CA LEU A 180 -12.45 -11.06 -2.73
C LEU A 180 -11.55 -10.22 -3.63
N TYR A 181 -11.57 -8.93 -3.36
CA TYR A 181 -10.65 -7.94 -3.91
C TYR A 181 -9.68 -7.53 -2.82
N TYR A 182 -8.40 -7.40 -3.17
CA TYR A 182 -7.45 -6.77 -2.29
C TYR A 182 -6.59 -5.77 -3.03
N ILE A 183 -6.28 -4.68 -2.34
CA ILE A 183 -5.44 -3.61 -2.84
C ILE A 183 -4.35 -3.42 -1.81
N ALA A 184 -3.10 -3.39 -2.23
CA ALA A 184 -1.97 -3.12 -1.36
C ALA A 184 -1.24 -1.88 -1.86
N CYS A 185 -1.02 -0.92 -0.96
CA CYS A 185 -0.21 0.26 -1.19
C CYS A 185 1.02 0.22 -0.29
N LEU A 186 2.16 0.58 -0.85
CA LEU A 186 3.43 0.66 -0.17
C LEU A 186 4.07 2.01 -0.44
N GLY A 187 4.69 2.62 0.56
CA GLY A 187 5.41 3.86 0.34
C GLY A 187 5.82 4.59 1.61
N ASP A 188 6.23 5.84 1.44
CA ASP A 188 6.36 6.79 2.53
C ASP A 188 4.99 7.21 3.06
N GLU A 189 4.95 7.78 4.27
CA GLU A 189 3.70 8.13 4.96
C GLU A 189 2.84 9.11 4.16
N LYS A 190 3.44 10.12 3.54
CA LYS A 190 2.72 11.16 2.78
C LYS A 190 2.09 10.58 1.52
N THR A 191 2.86 9.84 0.74
CA THR A 191 2.40 9.18 -0.48
C THR A 191 1.30 8.19 -0.15
N LEU A 192 1.46 7.40 0.92
CA LEU A 192 0.47 6.41 1.31
C LEU A 192 -0.85 7.06 1.73
N ALA A 193 -0.82 8.18 2.45
CA ALA A 193 -2.03 8.92 2.82
C ALA A 193 -2.83 9.36 1.58
N GLN A 194 -2.16 9.80 0.51
CA GLN A 194 -2.81 10.17 -0.75
C GLN A 194 -3.35 8.96 -1.51
N LEU A 195 -2.57 7.88 -1.59
CA LEU A 195 -3.03 6.63 -2.21
C LEU A 195 -4.24 6.06 -1.47
N THR A 196 -4.29 6.18 -0.15
CA THR A 196 -5.45 5.78 0.65
C THR A 196 -6.71 6.47 0.17
N SER A 197 -6.68 7.81 0.03
CA SER A 197 -7.84 8.55 -0.49
C SER A 197 -8.21 8.10 -1.91
N TYR A 198 -7.24 7.91 -2.80
CA TYR A 198 -7.54 7.44 -4.16
C TYR A 198 -8.18 6.05 -4.14
N VAL A 199 -7.68 5.11 -3.35
CA VAL A 199 -8.24 3.76 -3.24
C VAL A 199 -9.66 3.81 -2.70
N GLU A 200 -9.88 4.50 -1.59
CA GLU A 200 -11.16 4.53 -0.91
C GLU A 200 -12.25 5.25 -1.73
N ASP A 201 -11.88 6.35 -2.40
CA ASP A 201 -12.82 7.20 -3.12
C ASP A 201 -13.06 6.78 -4.57
N THR A 202 -12.09 6.16 -5.24
CA THR A 202 -12.13 5.97 -6.70
C THR A 202 -12.21 4.52 -7.16
N TRP A 203 -11.96 3.55 -6.28
CA TRP A 203 -12.05 2.16 -6.69
C TRP A 203 -13.48 1.77 -7.07
N SER A 204 -13.63 1.10 -8.21
CA SER A 204 -14.90 0.53 -8.66
C SER A 204 -14.68 -0.56 -9.70
N LEU A 205 -15.75 -1.30 -10.04
CA LEU A 205 -15.74 -2.26 -11.17
C LEU A 205 -15.94 -1.56 -12.52
N ASP A 206 -16.28 -0.28 -12.54
CA ASP A 206 -16.45 0.50 -13.77
C ASP A 206 -15.07 0.94 -14.30
N GLY A 207 -14.74 0.45 -15.49
CA GLY A 207 -13.51 0.77 -16.21
C GLY A 207 -13.56 2.02 -17.09
N THR A 208 -14.62 2.82 -17.01
CA THR A 208 -14.75 4.04 -17.81
C THR A 208 -13.55 4.98 -17.56
N GLY A 209 -12.87 5.36 -18.63
CA GLY A 209 -11.69 6.23 -18.57
C GLY A 209 -10.39 5.53 -18.15
N ALA A 210 -10.40 4.19 -17.99
CA ALA A 210 -9.18 3.46 -17.70
C ALA A 210 -8.21 3.48 -18.88
N VAL A 211 -6.90 3.63 -18.60
CA VAL A 211 -5.86 3.53 -19.60
C VAL A 211 -5.68 2.07 -20.00
N THR A 212 -5.61 1.82 -21.30
CA THR A 212 -5.21 0.53 -21.88
C THR A 212 -3.72 0.60 -22.15
N ASP A 213 -2.93 -0.19 -21.40
CA ASP A 213 -1.49 -0.37 -21.66
C ASP A 213 -1.26 -1.41 -22.75
#